data_31d83328ef6a5df5010504e82dc72ce2
#
_entry.id   31d83328ef6a5df5010504e82dc72ce2
#
_cell.length_a   1.000
_cell.length_b   1.000
_cell.length_c   1.000
_cell.angle_alpha   90.00
_cell.angle_beta   90.00
_cell.angle_gamma   90.00
#
_symmetry.space_group_name_H-M   'P 1'
#
loop_
_entity.id
_entity.type
_entity.pdbx_description
1 polymer ?
#
loop_
_entity_poly.entity_id
_entity_poly.type
_entity_poly.pdbx_seq_one_letter_code
_entity_poly.pdbx_strand_id
1 'polypeptide(L)'
;VLHRLAVLQCDWRLSDRDFAVKTDQGKTFFSSGGPNWHRRSFLEQFEVNPGSPVQTRNLAGALAAVRSLEESLPVGPEHVDALRGLAVRGRQERIDGEIPIWLDVGHNLEAVAALAEALCNEYVPGKTRAVFAMLRDKDIGAAIEVMRPVVDYWYPVTLEDDRALTFEELKSALTDSAVIDSPEGQTPRACYRAALAASRHGDRLVVFG
;
A
#
# COMPACT_ATOMS: atom_id res chain seq x y z
N VAL A 1 13.41 12.25 -16.61
CA VAL A 1 14.06 12.01 -15.30
C VAL A 1 15.50 11.56 -15.51
N LEU A 2 15.79 10.46 -16.21
CA LEU A 2 17.14 9.90 -16.38
C LEU A 2 18.15 10.88 -16.98
N HIS A 3 17.75 11.66 -17.99
CA HIS A 3 18.60 12.69 -18.58
C HIS A 3 19.03 13.75 -17.55
N ARG A 4 18.09 14.19 -16.69
CA ARG A 4 18.39 15.18 -15.63
C ARG A 4 19.33 14.62 -14.55
N LEU A 5 19.19 13.34 -14.20
CA LEU A 5 20.09 12.67 -13.25
C LEU A 5 21.51 12.57 -13.80
N ALA A 6 21.65 12.26 -15.10
CA ALA A 6 22.95 12.22 -15.77
C ALA A 6 23.63 13.61 -15.79
N VAL A 7 22.89 14.68 -16.10
CA VAL A 7 23.39 16.06 -16.08
C VAL A 7 23.86 16.48 -14.69
N LEU A 8 23.15 16.04 -13.64
CA LEU A 8 23.48 16.34 -12.24
C LEU A 8 24.59 15.43 -11.68
N GLN A 9 25.13 14.52 -12.49
CA GLN A 9 26.14 13.53 -12.08
C GLN A 9 25.71 12.71 -10.85
N CYS A 10 24.41 12.47 -10.71
CA CYS A 10 23.90 11.65 -9.63
C CYS A 10 24.22 10.18 -9.89
N ASP A 11 24.64 9.48 -8.84
CA ASP A 11 24.72 8.04 -8.86
C ASP A 11 23.29 7.47 -8.63
N TRP A 12 22.78 6.73 -9.61
CA TRP A 12 21.40 6.24 -9.59
C TRP A 12 21.34 4.75 -9.92
N ARG A 13 20.30 4.13 -9.40
CA ARG A 13 19.99 2.72 -9.60
C ARG A 13 18.53 2.57 -10.03
N LEU A 14 18.24 1.66 -10.94
CA LEU A 14 16.91 1.38 -11.43
C LEU A 14 16.41 0.04 -10.89
N SER A 15 15.19 0.04 -10.40
CA SER A 15 14.47 -1.19 -10.09
C SER A 15 14.38 -2.09 -11.32
N ASP A 16 14.42 -3.39 -11.12
CA ASP A 16 14.37 -4.45 -12.13
C ASP A 16 15.54 -4.49 -13.12
N ARG A 17 16.44 -3.52 -13.06
CA ARG A 17 17.70 -3.49 -13.80
C ARG A 17 18.91 -3.68 -12.89
N ASP A 18 19.04 -2.83 -11.91
CA ASP A 18 20.20 -2.76 -11.01
C ASP A 18 19.94 -3.45 -9.67
N PHE A 19 18.69 -3.55 -9.27
CA PHE A 19 18.25 -4.26 -8.07
C PHE A 19 16.82 -4.77 -8.22
N ALA A 20 16.50 -5.84 -7.51
CA ALA A 20 15.13 -6.39 -7.43
C ALA A 20 14.98 -7.25 -6.16
N VAL A 21 13.74 -7.54 -5.81
CA VAL A 21 13.41 -8.66 -4.94
C VAL A 21 12.92 -9.80 -5.84
N LYS A 22 13.55 -10.97 -5.72
CA LYS A 22 13.26 -12.16 -6.54
C LYS A 22 12.80 -13.31 -5.67
N THR A 23 11.82 -14.04 -6.17
CA THR A 23 11.37 -15.28 -5.53
C THR A 23 11.94 -16.48 -6.28
N ASP A 24 12.61 -17.36 -5.54
CA ASP A 24 13.12 -18.64 -6.02
C ASP A 24 12.69 -19.73 -5.05
N GLN A 25 12.13 -20.84 -5.57
CA GLN A 25 11.63 -21.96 -4.76
C GLN A 25 10.73 -21.55 -3.58
N GLY A 26 9.88 -20.52 -3.79
CA GLY A 26 8.96 -20.01 -2.75
C GLY A 26 9.62 -19.11 -1.70
N LYS A 27 10.91 -18.84 -1.82
CA LYS A 27 11.65 -17.92 -0.96
C LYS A 27 11.99 -16.64 -1.71
N THR A 28 11.93 -15.53 -1.03
CA THR A 28 12.13 -14.21 -1.62
C THR A 28 13.45 -13.60 -1.12
N PHE A 29 14.28 -13.16 -2.04
CA PHE A 29 15.60 -12.61 -1.77
C PHE A 29 15.77 -11.25 -2.45
N PHE A 30 16.52 -10.36 -1.81
CA PHE A 30 17.04 -9.18 -2.48
C PHE A 30 18.14 -9.58 -3.45
N SER A 31 18.13 -8.97 -4.63
CA SER A 31 19.14 -9.16 -5.66
C SER A 31 19.63 -7.80 -6.13
N SER A 32 20.93 -7.60 -6.11
CA SER A 32 21.58 -6.45 -6.73
C SER A 32 22.54 -6.90 -7.82
N GLY A 33 22.63 -6.13 -8.90
CA GLY A 33 23.47 -6.46 -10.05
C GLY A 33 23.70 -5.25 -10.95
N GLY A 34 24.50 -5.44 -12.01
CA GLY A 34 24.85 -4.36 -12.93
C GLY A 34 26.22 -3.73 -12.64
N PRO A 35 26.66 -2.81 -13.52
CA PRO A 35 28.04 -2.30 -13.54
C PRO A 35 28.41 -1.47 -12.30
N ASN A 36 27.44 -1.06 -11.54
CA ASN A 36 27.62 -0.16 -10.39
C ASN A 36 27.66 -0.88 -9.04
N TRP A 37 27.60 -2.22 -9.04
CA TRP A 37 27.70 -3.06 -7.85
C TRP A 37 28.93 -3.97 -7.94
N HIS A 38 30.01 -3.54 -7.32
CA HIS A 38 31.32 -4.21 -7.50
C HIS A 38 31.56 -5.39 -6.56
N ARG A 39 30.70 -5.60 -5.55
CA ARG A 39 30.83 -6.69 -4.58
C ARG A 39 29.44 -7.29 -4.30
N ARG A 40 29.42 -8.57 -3.91
CA ARG A 40 28.20 -9.17 -3.36
C ARG A 40 27.88 -8.53 -2.01
N SER A 41 26.62 -8.21 -1.79
CA SER A 41 26.12 -7.72 -0.52
C SER A 41 25.74 -8.88 0.40
N PHE A 42 25.92 -8.66 1.68
CA PHE A 42 25.37 -9.53 2.71
C PHE A 42 23.82 -9.61 2.63
N LEU A 43 23.17 -8.54 2.22
CA LEU A 43 21.71 -8.46 2.03
C LEU A 43 21.16 -9.49 1.01
N GLU A 44 21.99 -9.93 0.05
CA GLU A 44 21.58 -10.90 -0.98
C GLU A 44 21.53 -12.35 -0.46
N GLN A 45 21.96 -12.59 0.76
CA GLN A 45 22.05 -13.92 1.36
C GLN A 45 20.85 -14.28 2.22
N PHE A 46 19.94 -13.32 2.46
CA PHE A 46 18.85 -13.48 3.39
C PHE A 46 17.50 -13.47 2.71
N GLU A 47 16.67 -14.40 3.16
CA GLU A 47 15.26 -14.42 2.80
C GLU A 47 14.56 -13.20 3.38
N VAL A 48 13.82 -12.48 2.54
CA VAL A 48 12.93 -11.38 2.91
C VAL A 48 11.49 -11.82 2.73
N ASN A 49 10.61 -11.41 3.63
CA ASN A 49 9.19 -11.72 3.53
C ASN A 49 8.40 -10.40 3.42
N PRO A 50 8.21 -9.89 2.21
CA PRO A 50 7.66 -8.55 2.01
C PRO A 50 6.14 -8.44 2.24
N GLY A 51 5.43 -9.55 2.41
CA GLY A 51 3.99 -9.55 2.65
C GLY A 51 3.14 -9.26 1.41
N SER A 52 3.41 -8.19 0.67
CA SER A 52 2.63 -7.81 -0.52
C SER A 52 3.52 -7.32 -1.68
N PRO A 53 3.01 -7.32 -2.94
CA PRO A 53 3.76 -6.81 -4.10
C PRO A 53 4.24 -5.37 -3.97
N VAL A 54 3.46 -4.47 -3.36
CA VAL A 54 3.87 -3.08 -3.10
C VAL A 54 4.96 -3.03 -2.05
N GLN A 55 4.82 -3.80 -0.97
CA GLN A 55 5.85 -3.91 0.05
C GLN A 55 7.13 -4.50 -0.53
N THR A 56 7.04 -5.46 -1.46
CA THR A 56 8.17 -6.04 -2.18
C THR A 56 8.97 -4.97 -2.92
N ARG A 57 8.31 -4.09 -3.67
CA ARG A 57 8.96 -3.00 -4.41
C ARG A 57 9.60 -1.97 -3.47
N ASN A 58 8.87 -1.56 -2.46
CA ASN A 58 9.35 -0.62 -1.44
C ASN A 58 10.56 -1.20 -0.68
N LEU A 59 10.50 -2.47 -0.31
CA LEU A 59 11.60 -3.17 0.33
C LEU A 59 12.82 -3.24 -0.59
N ALA A 60 12.65 -3.57 -1.88
CA ALA A 60 13.74 -3.58 -2.85
C ALA A 60 14.45 -2.21 -2.93
N GLY A 61 13.69 -1.12 -2.98
CA GLY A 61 14.22 0.24 -2.98
C GLY A 61 14.97 0.59 -1.68
N ALA A 62 14.40 0.23 -0.54
CA ALA A 62 15.03 0.45 0.77
C ALA A 62 16.34 -0.35 0.90
N LEU A 63 16.34 -1.63 0.51
CA LEU A 63 17.55 -2.47 0.52
C LEU A 63 18.61 -1.96 -0.45
N ALA A 64 18.21 -1.45 -1.62
CA ALA A 64 19.14 -0.83 -2.56
C ALA A 64 19.78 0.46 -1.99
N ALA A 65 19.02 1.28 -1.27
CA ALA A 65 19.53 2.45 -0.57
C ALA A 65 20.53 2.06 0.53
N VAL A 66 20.19 1.10 1.37
CA VAL A 66 21.12 0.55 2.39
C VAL A 66 22.37 -0.01 1.75
N ARG A 67 22.22 -0.78 0.67
CA ARG A 67 23.32 -1.34 -0.12
C ARG A 67 24.29 -0.27 -0.64
N SER A 68 23.75 0.87 -1.04
CA SER A 68 24.55 1.99 -1.54
C SER A 68 25.41 2.64 -0.45
N LEU A 69 25.06 2.45 0.81
CA LEU A 69 25.77 2.99 1.99
C LEU A 69 26.63 1.93 2.71
N GLU A 70 26.64 0.69 2.23
CA GLU A 70 27.23 -0.47 2.95
C GLU A 70 28.74 -0.31 3.22
N GLU A 71 29.47 0.47 2.41
CA GLU A 71 30.88 0.77 2.68
C GLU A 71 31.07 1.68 3.91
N SER A 72 30.12 2.58 4.16
CA SER A 72 30.14 3.52 5.29
C SER A 72 29.34 3.02 6.49
N LEU A 73 28.31 2.22 6.22
CA LEU A 73 27.39 1.65 7.21
C LEU A 73 27.28 0.14 6.97
N PRO A 74 28.22 -0.65 7.49
CA PRO A 74 28.23 -2.10 7.28
C PRO A 74 26.95 -2.76 7.79
N VAL A 75 26.41 -3.68 7.00
CA VAL A 75 25.20 -4.44 7.33
C VAL A 75 25.60 -5.82 7.81
N GLY A 76 25.14 -6.18 9.01
CA GLY A 76 25.35 -7.51 9.62
C GLY A 76 24.06 -8.31 9.74
N PRO A 77 24.15 -9.57 10.24
CA PRO A 77 23.00 -10.46 10.44
C PRO A 77 21.89 -9.82 11.28
N GLU A 78 22.26 -9.09 12.31
CA GLU A 78 21.34 -8.42 13.25
C GLU A 78 20.43 -7.39 12.56
N HIS A 79 20.93 -6.73 11.53
CA HIS A 79 20.16 -5.76 10.75
C HIS A 79 19.13 -6.46 9.85
N VAL A 80 19.50 -7.63 9.32
CA VAL A 80 18.60 -8.44 8.48
C VAL A 80 17.52 -9.10 9.32
N ASP A 81 17.85 -9.57 10.51
CA ASP A 81 16.88 -10.15 11.45
C ASP A 81 15.81 -9.11 11.84
N ALA A 82 16.17 -7.83 11.96
CA ALA A 82 15.23 -6.76 12.20
C ALA A 82 14.19 -6.57 11.05
N LEU A 83 14.50 -7.05 9.84
CA LEU A 83 13.56 -7.01 8.71
C LEU A 83 12.55 -8.16 8.73
N ARG A 84 12.81 -9.20 9.53
CA ARG A 84 11.89 -10.34 9.66
C ARG A 84 10.66 -9.91 10.44
N GLY A 85 9.50 -10.07 9.81
CA GLY A 85 8.23 -9.67 10.43
C GLY A 85 7.98 -8.16 10.43
N LEU A 86 8.72 -7.40 9.63
CA LEU A 86 8.47 -5.97 9.46
C LEU A 86 7.08 -5.76 8.84
N ALA A 87 6.14 -5.34 9.66
CA ALA A 87 4.82 -4.90 9.23
C ALA A 87 4.76 -3.38 9.32
N VAL A 88 4.52 -2.72 8.19
CA VAL A 88 4.32 -1.26 8.17
C VAL A 88 2.82 -1.00 8.37
N ARG A 89 2.47 -0.33 9.47
CA ARG A 89 1.07 -0.01 9.79
C ARG A 89 0.43 0.83 8.68
N GLY A 90 -0.83 0.50 8.37
CA GLY A 90 -1.57 1.16 7.31
C GLY A 90 -1.02 0.88 5.90
N ARG A 91 -0.31 -0.22 5.69
CA ARG A 91 0.15 -0.68 4.37
C ARG A 91 -0.34 -2.10 4.12
N GLN A 92 -1.53 -2.23 3.57
CA GLN A 92 -2.24 -3.49 3.43
C GLN A 92 -2.27 -4.27 4.77
N GLU A 93 -2.40 -3.51 5.86
CA GLU A 93 -2.48 -4.07 7.20
C GLU A 93 -3.81 -4.77 7.37
N ARG A 94 -3.76 -6.06 7.71
CA ARG A 94 -4.96 -6.85 7.97
C ARG A 94 -5.13 -7.08 9.46
N ILE A 95 -6.31 -6.77 9.96
CA ILE A 95 -6.73 -7.03 11.33
C ILE A 95 -7.79 -8.13 11.29
N ASP A 96 -7.44 -9.29 11.84
CA ASP A 96 -8.34 -10.42 11.90
C ASP A 96 -9.41 -10.23 13.00
N GLY A 97 -10.62 -10.72 12.74
CA GLY A 97 -11.75 -10.63 13.64
C GLY A 97 -12.99 -11.29 13.01
N GLU A 98 -14.14 -11.14 13.65
CA GLU A 98 -15.42 -11.59 13.08
C GLU A 98 -15.68 -10.92 11.72
N ILE A 99 -15.32 -9.65 11.61
CA ILE A 99 -15.25 -8.89 10.36
C ILE A 99 -13.77 -8.54 10.14
N PRO A 100 -13.10 -9.14 9.15
CA PRO A 100 -11.72 -8.75 8.83
C PRO A 100 -11.67 -7.32 8.31
N ILE A 101 -10.65 -6.57 8.77
CA ILE A 101 -10.46 -5.16 8.45
C ILE A 101 -9.13 -5.00 7.72
N TRP A 102 -9.16 -4.32 6.59
CA TRP A 102 -7.98 -3.90 5.85
C TRP A 102 -7.73 -2.41 6.05
N LEU A 103 -6.50 -2.04 6.40
CA LEU A 103 -6.07 -0.65 6.54
C LEU A 103 -4.99 -0.34 5.50
N ASP A 104 -5.20 0.68 4.68
CA ASP A 104 -4.21 1.14 3.73
C ASP A 104 -4.22 2.67 3.57
N VAL A 105 -3.07 3.30 3.69
CA VAL A 105 -2.89 4.74 3.45
C VAL A 105 -2.57 5.04 1.98
N GLY A 106 -2.96 4.17 1.08
CA GLY A 106 -2.78 4.31 -0.36
C GLY A 106 -3.65 5.45 -0.92
N HIS A 107 -3.00 6.50 -1.36
CA HIS A 107 -3.62 7.71 -1.87
C HIS A 107 -3.17 8.06 -3.31
N ASN A 108 -2.50 7.16 -3.98
CA ASN A 108 -2.13 7.26 -5.39
C ASN A 108 -2.59 6.00 -6.14
N LEU A 109 -2.70 6.12 -7.45
CA LEU A 109 -3.27 5.06 -8.29
C LEU A 109 -2.54 3.71 -8.15
N GLU A 110 -1.22 3.73 -8.04
CA GLU A 110 -0.42 2.51 -7.90
C GLU A 110 -0.72 1.77 -6.58
N ALA A 111 -0.79 2.50 -5.47
CA ALA A 111 -1.09 1.92 -4.16
C ALA A 111 -2.53 1.42 -4.08
N VAL A 112 -3.49 2.19 -4.63
CA VAL A 112 -4.91 1.80 -4.69
C VAL A 112 -5.10 0.56 -5.58
N ALA A 113 -4.41 0.47 -6.72
CA ALA A 113 -4.47 -0.69 -7.60
C ALA A 113 -3.94 -1.96 -6.90
N ALA A 114 -2.85 -1.83 -6.17
CA ALA A 114 -2.31 -2.94 -5.40
C ALA A 114 -3.21 -3.37 -4.23
N LEU A 115 -3.92 -2.42 -3.59
CA LEU A 115 -4.94 -2.74 -2.59
C LEU A 115 -6.11 -3.49 -3.24
N ALA A 116 -6.62 -3.01 -4.37
CA ALA A 116 -7.70 -3.67 -5.11
C ALA A 116 -7.33 -5.10 -5.51
N GLU A 117 -6.11 -5.30 -6.02
CA GLU A 117 -5.56 -6.63 -6.35
C GLU A 117 -5.52 -7.54 -5.13
N ALA A 118 -5.02 -7.05 -3.99
CA ALA A 118 -4.98 -7.82 -2.75
C ALA A 118 -6.39 -8.22 -2.27
N LEU A 119 -7.36 -7.30 -2.35
CA LEU A 119 -8.75 -7.56 -2.02
C LEU A 119 -9.41 -8.56 -2.98
N CYS A 120 -9.08 -8.51 -4.28
CA CYS A 120 -9.56 -9.49 -5.26
C CYS A 120 -9.02 -10.90 -4.99
N ASN A 121 -7.76 -11.01 -4.57
CA ASN A 121 -7.11 -12.28 -4.30
C ASN A 121 -7.61 -12.95 -3.01
N GLU A 122 -8.23 -12.19 -2.12
CA GLU A 122 -8.87 -12.72 -0.91
C GLU A 122 -10.39 -12.80 -1.11
N TYR A 123 -10.87 -13.99 -1.39
CA TYR A 123 -12.31 -14.22 -1.50
C TYR A 123 -13.01 -14.02 -0.16
N VAL A 124 -14.09 -13.26 -0.17
CA VAL A 124 -15.05 -13.16 0.94
C VAL A 124 -16.45 -13.50 0.41
N PRO A 125 -17.26 -14.30 1.14
CA PRO A 125 -18.59 -14.67 0.68
C PRO A 125 -19.61 -13.54 0.78
N GLY A 126 -19.31 -12.51 1.57
CA GLY A 126 -20.16 -11.36 1.84
C GLY A 126 -19.78 -10.12 1.05
N LYS A 127 -19.97 -8.98 1.68
CA LYS A 127 -19.81 -7.64 1.10
C LYS A 127 -18.55 -6.95 1.55
N THR A 128 -17.96 -6.14 0.66
CA THR A 128 -16.87 -5.23 1.00
C THR A 128 -17.42 -3.82 1.26
N ARG A 129 -17.16 -3.30 2.45
CA ARG A 129 -17.50 -1.92 2.85
C ARG A 129 -16.24 -1.09 2.94
N ALA A 130 -16.22 0.05 2.24
CA ALA A 130 -15.07 0.95 2.19
C ALA A 130 -15.34 2.23 2.97
N VAL A 131 -14.53 2.49 3.98
CA VAL A 131 -14.41 3.80 4.62
C VAL A 131 -13.30 4.54 3.88
N PHE A 132 -13.65 5.63 3.20
CA PHE A 132 -12.84 6.24 2.17
C PHE A 132 -12.70 7.74 2.33
N ALA A 133 -11.48 8.24 2.27
CA ALA A 133 -11.16 9.66 2.15
C ALA A 133 -10.06 9.87 1.11
N MET A 134 -9.99 11.07 0.55
CA MET A 134 -8.88 11.43 -0.33
C MET A 134 -8.64 12.95 -0.31
N LEU A 135 -7.37 13.33 -0.50
CA LEU A 135 -7.01 14.72 -0.64
C LEU A 135 -7.27 15.21 -2.07
N ARG A 136 -7.57 16.50 -2.21
CA ARG A 136 -7.98 17.17 -3.45
C ARG A 136 -6.93 17.12 -4.57
N ASP A 137 -5.66 17.01 -4.21
CA ASP A 137 -4.54 16.94 -5.15
C ASP A 137 -4.32 15.54 -5.76
N LYS A 138 -5.16 14.57 -5.41
CA LYS A 138 -5.07 13.18 -5.89
C LYS A 138 -6.09 12.90 -7.00
N ASP A 139 -5.78 11.89 -7.81
CA ASP A 139 -6.69 11.41 -8.85
C ASP A 139 -7.76 10.49 -8.24
N ILE A 140 -8.79 11.12 -7.70
CA ILE A 140 -9.89 10.43 -7.04
C ILE A 140 -10.71 9.58 -8.03
N GLY A 141 -10.91 10.07 -9.25
CA GLY A 141 -11.67 9.36 -10.27
C GLY A 141 -11.02 8.01 -10.59
N ALA A 142 -9.72 8.02 -10.88
CA ALA A 142 -8.98 6.81 -11.14
C ALA A 142 -8.96 5.85 -9.92
N ALA A 143 -8.83 6.38 -8.70
CA ALA A 143 -8.87 5.57 -7.48
C ALA A 143 -10.23 4.86 -7.29
N ILE A 144 -11.33 5.57 -7.51
CA ILE A 144 -12.68 5.02 -7.42
C ILE A 144 -12.89 3.94 -8.49
N GLU A 145 -12.52 4.19 -9.74
CA GLU A 145 -12.70 3.23 -10.83
C GLU A 145 -11.96 1.91 -10.56
N VAL A 146 -10.76 1.98 -10.01
CA VAL A 146 -9.97 0.79 -9.65
C VAL A 146 -10.60 0.01 -8.50
N MET A 147 -11.19 0.70 -7.52
CA MET A 147 -11.79 0.06 -6.34
C MET A 147 -13.25 -0.36 -6.57
N ARG A 148 -13.94 0.21 -7.55
CA ARG A 148 -15.36 -0.08 -7.86
C ARG A 148 -15.69 -1.57 -8.00
N PRO A 149 -14.86 -2.40 -8.67
CA PRO A 149 -15.14 -3.83 -8.80
C PRO A 149 -15.09 -4.62 -7.49
N VAL A 150 -14.43 -4.08 -6.45
CA VAL A 150 -14.17 -4.78 -5.19
C VAL A 150 -14.91 -4.20 -3.99
N VAL A 151 -15.58 -3.06 -4.16
CA VAL A 151 -16.31 -2.37 -3.07
C VAL A 151 -17.80 -2.36 -3.37
N ASP A 152 -18.60 -2.91 -2.46
CA ASP A 152 -20.07 -2.90 -2.56
C ASP A 152 -20.69 -1.64 -1.95
N TYR A 153 -20.16 -1.14 -0.82
CA TYR A 153 -20.70 0.00 -0.09
C TYR A 153 -19.60 0.99 0.29
N TRP A 154 -19.84 2.26 0.03
CA TRP A 154 -18.91 3.34 0.28
C TRP A 154 -19.37 4.22 1.43
N TYR A 155 -18.49 4.49 2.36
CA TYR A 155 -18.67 5.40 3.50
C TYR A 155 -17.66 6.55 3.37
N PRO A 156 -18.00 7.59 2.62
CA PRO A 156 -17.09 8.74 2.42
C PRO A 156 -16.85 9.47 3.73
N VAL A 157 -15.60 9.84 3.95
CA VAL A 157 -15.12 10.51 5.16
C VAL A 157 -14.67 11.92 4.83
N THR A 158 -15.08 12.89 5.63
CA THR A 158 -14.51 14.23 5.63
C THR A 158 -13.39 14.30 6.66
N LEU A 159 -12.17 14.62 6.21
CA LEU A 159 -11.01 14.82 7.09
C LEU A 159 -10.94 16.29 7.54
N GLU A 160 -10.35 16.52 8.71
CA GLU A 160 -10.03 17.87 9.23
C GLU A 160 -8.74 18.40 8.60
N ASP A 161 -8.73 18.59 7.27
CA ASP A 161 -7.60 19.13 6.49
C ASP A 161 -8.19 19.98 5.36
N ASP A 162 -7.68 21.18 5.13
CA ASP A 162 -8.13 22.11 4.09
C ASP A 162 -8.00 21.52 2.67
N ARG A 163 -7.13 20.54 2.48
CA ARG A 163 -6.95 19.83 1.23
C ARG A 163 -7.88 18.62 1.08
N ALA A 164 -8.62 18.26 2.12
CA ALA A 164 -9.53 17.13 2.05
C ALA A 164 -10.72 17.45 1.14
N LEU A 165 -11.22 16.41 0.47
CA LEU A 165 -12.51 16.49 -0.20
C LEU A 165 -13.63 16.37 0.84
N THR A 166 -14.68 17.14 0.63
CA THR A 166 -15.88 17.08 1.46
C THR A 166 -16.71 15.83 1.11
N PHE A 167 -17.61 15.46 2.00
CA PHE A 167 -18.55 14.36 1.74
C PHE A 167 -19.33 14.53 0.42
N GLU A 168 -19.80 15.73 0.13
CA GLU A 168 -20.59 15.99 -1.09
C GLU A 168 -19.74 15.86 -2.36
N GLU A 169 -18.47 16.28 -2.31
CA GLU A 169 -17.52 16.10 -3.41
C GLU A 169 -17.20 14.61 -3.63
N LEU A 170 -16.94 13.86 -2.55
CA LEU A 170 -16.69 12.41 -2.60
C LEU A 170 -17.92 11.65 -3.10
N LYS A 171 -19.11 12.01 -2.61
CA LYS A 171 -20.37 11.42 -3.04
C LYS A 171 -20.64 11.69 -4.52
N SER A 172 -20.35 12.90 -4.98
CA SER A 172 -20.49 13.25 -6.40
C SER A 172 -19.52 12.47 -7.29
N ALA A 173 -18.31 12.17 -6.82
CA ALA A 173 -17.34 11.35 -7.55
C ALA A 173 -17.72 9.86 -7.58
N LEU A 174 -18.46 9.38 -6.58
CA LEU A 174 -18.94 7.99 -6.43
C LEU A 174 -20.22 7.71 -7.22
N THR A 175 -20.41 8.34 -8.39
CA THR A 175 -21.54 8.09 -9.27
C THR A 175 -21.73 6.59 -9.51
N ASP A 176 -22.97 6.12 -9.51
CA ASP A 176 -23.37 4.71 -9.69
C ASP A 176 -22.83 3.74 -8.62
N SER A 177 -22.37 4.27 -7.49
CA SER A 177 -21.94 3.47 -6.34
C SER A 177 -22.94 3.57 -5.19
N ALA A 178 -23.01 2.53 -4.36
CA ALA A 178 -23.82 2.55 -3.14
C ALA A 178 -23.11 3.35 -2.04
N VAL A 179 -23.41 4.65 -1.98
CA VAL A 179 -22.87 5.57 -0.96
C VAL A 179 -23.77 5.57 0.27
N ILE A 180 -23.17 5.36 1.43
CA ILE A 180 -23.86 5.34 2.72
C ILE A 180 -23.52 6.63 3.48
N ASP A 181 -24.56 7.36 3.84
CA ASP A 181 -24.47 8.51 4.73
C ASP A 181 -24.46 8.00 6.18
N SER A 182 -23.42 8.35 6.93
CA SER A 182 -23.31 7.93 8.32
C SER A 182 -24.23 8.76 9.22
N PRO A 183 -25.10 8.14 10.01
CA PRO A 183 -26.06 8.87 10.87
C PRO A 183 -25.37 9.68 11.99
N GLU A 184 -24.13 9.37 12.34
CA GLU A 184 -23.33 10.08 13.34
C GLU A 184 -22.40 11.14 12.72
N GLY A 185 -22.57 11.44 11.42
CA GLY A 185 -21.73 12.36 10.64
C GLY A 185 -20.63 11.67 9.86
N GLN A 186 -19.79 12.45 9.18
CA GLN A 186 -18.82 11.97 8.18
C GLN A 186 -17.38 11.93 8.70
N THR A 187 -17.20 11.86 10.03
CA THR A 187 -15.85 11.67 10.62
C THR A 187 -15.35 10.26 10.38
N PRO A 188 -14.01 10.02 10.36
CA PRO A 188 -13.45 8.67 10.23
C PRO A 188 -14.05 7.67 11.23
N ARG A 189 -14.22 8.10 12.47
CA ARG A 189 -14.79 7.28 13.54
C ARG A 189 -16.26 6.93 13.31
N ALA A 190 -17.06 7.90 12.89
CA ALA A 190 -18.50 7.72 12.63
C ALA A 190 -18.71 6.77 11.45
N CYS A 191 -18.04 7.02 10.32
CA CYS A 191 -18.11 6.16 9.14
C CYS A 191 -17.61 4.74 9.41
N TYR A 192 -16.51 4.58 10.13
CA TYR A 192 -16.01 3.27 10.54
C TYR A 192 -17.05 2.51 11.39
N ARG A 193 -17.64 3.16 12.40
CA ARG A 193 -18.66 2.54 13.25
C ARG A 193 -19.91 2.16 12.46
N ALA A 194 -20.38 3.03 11.58
CA ALA A 194 -21.52 2.76 10.73
C ALA A 194 -21.27 1.57 9.79
N ALA A 195 -20.10 1.52 9.16
CA ALA A 195 -19.70 0.43 8.30
C ALA A 195 -19.60 -0.90 9.06
N LEU A 196 -18.97 -0.88 10.25
CA LEU A 196 -18.84 -2.06 11.10
C LEU A 196 -20.22 -2.55 11.61
N ALA A 197 -21.09 -1.66 12.06
CA ALA A 197 -22.44 -2.00 12.54
C ALA A 197 -23.34 -2.58 11.43
N ALA A 198 -23.12 -2.18 10.16
CA ALA A 198 -23.83 -2.72 9.01
C ALA A 198 -23.22 -4.03 8.48
N SER A 199 -22.04 -4.43 8.96
CA SER A 199 -21.35 -5.64 8.52
C SER A 199 -21.97 -6.89 9.12
N ARG A 200 -21.90 -7.99 8.37
CA ARG A 200 -22.36 -9.32 8.77
C ARG A 200 -21.24 -10.32 8.63
N HIS A 201 -21.38 -11.45 9.26
CA HIS A 201 -20.45 -12.56 9.08
C HIS A 201 -20.21 -12.86 7.60
N GLY A 202 -18.95 -12.94 7.20
CA GLY A 202 -18.54 -13.10 5.80
C GLY A 202 -18.27 -11.80 5.05
N ASP A 203 -18.63 -10.63 5.59
CA ASP A 203 -18.24 -9.33 5.05
C ASP A 203 -16.80 -8.99 5.42
N ARG A 204 -16.23 -7.98 4.73
CA ARG A 204 -14.98 -7.35 5.12
C ARG A 204 -15.12 -5.83 5.10
N LEU A 205 -14.30 -5.16 5.90
CA LEU A 205 -14.18 -3.72 5.94
C LEU A 205 -12.82 -3.31 5.38
N VAL A 206 -12.78 -2.27 4.54
CA VAL A 206 -11.54 -1.65 4.09
C VAL A 206 -11.57 -0.17 4.45
N VAL A 207 -10.48 0.33 5.05
CA VAL A 207 -10.28 1.75 5.38
C VAL A 207 -9.07 2.22 4.58
N PHE A 208 -9.26 3.17 3.67
CA PHE A 208 -8.18 3.61 2.80
C PHE A 208 -8.31 5.06 2.34
N GLY A 209 -7.13 5.63 1.84
CA GLY A 209 -7.03 6.98 1.29
C GLY A 209 -5.95 7.86 1.89
#